data_b8ae7441b3e48c922120dcf8dc94190e
#
_entry.id   b8ae7441b3e48c922120dcf8dc94190e
#
_cell.length_a   1.000
_cell.length_b   1.000
_cell.length_c   1.000
_cell.angle_alpha   90.00
_cell.angle_beta   90.00
_cell.angle_gamma   90.00
#
_symmetry.space_group_name_H-M   'P 1'
#
loop_
_entity.id
_entity.type
_entity.pdbx_description
1 polymer ?
#
loop_
_entity_poly.entity_id
_entity_poly.type
_entity_poly.pdbx_seq_one_letter_code
_entity_poly.pdbx_strand_id
1 'polypeptide(L)'
;MMGNVAVWKPSTTAIHSNYFLMKVFQEAGLPDGVVNFIPGQGSVIGKVITGSRDLAGFHFTGSTSTFNTLWRQIGENLGHYKSYPKIVGETGGKNFIFAHPSAPALDVATAIVRGAFEYQGQKCSAGSRAYIPASLWKEVKDYVGDMLKEIKMGDVQDFTNFVNAVIDEASFDNIMSYIDYAKQSPDAEVLFGGNGDKSVGYFVEPTVIQTTDPMFKSMVEEIFGPVITIYVYDDAKYEETLELCDRTSPYGLTGSIFARDRYAIDKAFNTCLLYTSPS
;
A
#
# COMPACT_ATOMS: atom_id res chain seq x y z
N MET A 1 16.31 19.96 12.65
CA MET A 1 16.83 21.12 13.18
C MET A 1 18.12 20.90 13.97
N MET A 2 18.86 19.89 13.56
CA MET A 2 20.18 19.55 14.12
C MET A 2 21.31 20.13 13.26
N GLY A 3 21.08 21.25 12.56
CA GLY A 3 22.06 21.90 11.68
C GLY A 3 22.12 21.33 10.25
N ASN A 4 21.29 20.38 9.90
CA ASN A 4 21.18 19.90 8.52
C ASN A 4 20.25 20.80 7.71
N VAL A 5 20.52 20.92 6.40
CA VAL A 5 19.59 21.49 5.43
C VAL A 5 18.94 20.38 4.62
N ALA A 6 17.73 20.61 4.14
CA ALA A 6 17.00 19.63 3.35
C ALA A 6 16.75 20.13 1.92
N VAL A 7 16.93 19.24 0.96
CA VAL A 7 16.40 19.36 -0.39
C VAL A 7 15.13 18.53 -0.46
N TRP A 8 13.99 19.16 -0.67
CA TRP A 8 12.69 18.49 -0.69
C TRP A 8 12.14 18.43 -2.10
N LYS A 9 12.17 17.24 -2.69
CA LYS A 9 11.54 16.94 -3.97
C LYS A 9 10.17 16.27 -3.72
N PRO A 10 9.06 16.94 -3.94
CA PRO A 10 7.73 16.36 -3.79
C PRO A 10 7.42 15.35 -4.92
N SER A 11 6.42 14.50 -4.70
CA SER A 11 5.83 13.75 -5.82
C SER A 11 5.31 14.70 -6.90
N THR A 12 5.45 14.32 -8.17
CA THR A 12 5.00 15.16 -9.30
C THR A 12 3.50 15.42 -9.23
N THR A 13 2.71 14.43 -8.85
CA THR A 13 1.26 14.53 -8.71
C THR A 13 0.79 15.30 -7.46
N ALA A 14 1.70 15.57 -6.50
CA ALA A 14 1.41 16.29 -5.27
C ALA A 14 2.15 17.64 -5.15
N ILE A 15 2.71 18.17 -6.23
CA ILE A 15 3.49 19.42 -6.20
C ILE A 15 2.66 20.57 -5.64
N HIS A 16 1.40 20.70 -6.06
CA HIS A 16 0.54 21.82 -5.67
C HIS A 16 0.29 21.87 -4.15
N SER A 17 -0.14 20.77 -3.55
CA SER A 17 -0.36 20.68 -2.11
C SER A 17 0.93 20.90 -1.30
N ASN A 18 2.03 20.29 -1.77
CA ASN A 18 3.33 20.43 -1.11
C ASN A 18 3.90 21.87 -1.24
N TYR A 19 3.58 22.58 -2.33
CA TYR A 19 3.91 23.99 -2.45
C TYR A 19 3.23 24.84 -1.37
N PHE A 20 1.94 24.62 -1.12
CA PHE A 20 1.24 25.31 -0.03
C PHE A 20 1.81 24.95 1.34
N LEU A 21 2.19 23.69 1.56
CA LEU A 21 2.87 23.29 2.79
C LEU A 21 4.20 24.03 2.98
N MET A 22 4.98 24.23 1.89
CA MET A 22 6.19 25.06 1.95
C MET A 22 5.88 26.52 2.30
N LYS A 23 4.76 27.09 1.80
CA LYS A 23 4.30 28.44 2.19
C LYS A 23 3.97 28.51 3.68
N VAL A 24 3.30 27.50 4.22
CA VAL A 24 3.03 27.42 5.67
C VAL A 24 4.33 27.43 6.48
N PHE A 25 5.36 26.70 6.05
CA PHE A 25 6.67 26.73 6.72
C PHE A 25 7.31 28.11 6.68
N GLN A 26 7.25 28.82 5.54
CA GLN A 26 7.78 30.16 5.40
C GLN A 26 7.04 31.16 6.30
N GLU A 27 5.71 31.14 6.31
CA GLU A 27 4.87 31.97 7.16
C GLU A 27 5.07 31.67 8.65
N ALA A 28 5.37 30.44 9.02
CA ALA A 28 5.73 30.03 10.38
C ALA A 28 7.15 30.48 10.78
N GLY A 29 7.89 31.17 9.91
CA GLY A 29 9.22 31.70 10.20
C GLY A 29 10.38 30.75 9.94
N LEU A 30 10.20 29.73 9.10
CA LEU A 30 11.31 28.87 8.68
C LEU A 30 12.32 29.70 7.88
N PRO A 31 13.61 29.82 8.33
CA PRO A 31 14.61 30.59 7.62
C PRO A 31 14.87 30.04 6.21
N ASP A 32 15.20 30.93 5.27
CA ASP A 32 15.58 30.55 3.92
C ASP A 32 16.79 29.62 3.92
N GLY A 33 16.75 28.62 3.00
CA GLY A 33 17.83 27.67 2.83
C GLY A 33 17.80 26.47 3.78
N VAL A 34 16.95 26.47 4.81
CA VAL A 34 16.80 25.30 5.71
C VAL A 34 16.07 24.15 5.01
N VAL A 35 14.95 24.44 4.34
CA VAL A 35 14.25 23.52 3.46
C VAL A 35 14.17 24.13 2.08
N ASN A 36 14.70 23.43 1.09
CA ASN A 36 14.77 23.88 -0.31
C ASN A 36 13.80 23.04 -1.14
N PHE A 37 12.66 23.62 -1.49
CA PHE A 37 11.61 22.96 -2.27
C PHE A 37 11.98 22.94 -3.77
N ILE A 38 12.20 21.76 -4.34
CA ILE A 38 12.63 21.59 -5.73
C ILE A 38 11.65 20.68 -6.47
N PRO A 39 10.65 21.25 -7.17
CA PRO A 39 9.75 20.47 -8.02
C PRO A 39 10.48 20.04 -9.30
N GLY A 40 10.17 18.84 -9.79
CA GLY A 40 10.73 18.33 -11.03
C GLY A 40 10.75 16.80 -11.13
N GLN A 41 11.29 16.31 -12.23
CA GLN A 41 11.37 14.88 -12.51
C GLN A 41 12.32 14.18 -11.53
N GLY A 42 11.82 13.13 -10.87
CA GLY A 42 12.57 12.37 -9.87
C GLY A 42 13.86 11.74 -10.41
N SER A 43 13.87 11.27 -11.65
CA SER A 43 15.05 10.70 -12.30
C SER A 43 16.18 11.71 -12.51
N VAL A 44 15.84 12.97 -12.83
CA VAL A 44 16.81 14.04 -13.02
C VAL A 44 17.36 14.52 -11.68
N ILE A 45 16.46 14.89 -10.76
CA ILE A 45 16.84 15.42 -9.44
C ILE A 45 17.56 14.33 -8.62
N GLY A 46 17.06 13.10 -8.65
CA GLY A 46 17.68 11.96 -7.95
C GLY A 46 19.12 11.75 -8.36
N LYS A 47 19.41 11.77 -9.67
CA LYS A 47 20.77 11.62 -10.20
C LYS A 47 21.72 12.74 -9.71
N VAL A 48 21.23 13.98 -9.66
CA VAL A 48 22.03 15.12 -9.19
C VAL A 48 22.31 15.00 -7.69
N ILE A 49 21.28 14.68 -6.89
CA ILE A 49 21.41 14.54 -5.43
C ILE A 49 22.33 13.37 -5.07
N THR A 50 22.12 12.20 -5.67
CA THR A 50 22.95 11.01 -5.37
C THR A 50 24.39 11.15 -5.87
N GLY A 51 24.66 12.02 -6.83
CA GLY A 51 26.00 12.37 -7.28
C GLY A 51 26.66 13.50 -6.49
N SER A 52 25.95 14.15 -5.56
CA SER A 52 26.52 15.26 -4.79
C SER A 52 27.48 14.76 -3.70
N ARG A 53 28.68 15.34 -3.66
CA ARG A 53 29.66 15.07 -2.61
C ARG A 53 29.16 15.38 -1.19
N ASP A 54 28.22 16.31 -1.08
CA ASP A 54 27.69 16.82 0.19
C ASP A 54 26.45 16.03 0.69
N LEU A 55 26.05 14.95 -0.01
CA LEU A 55 24.94 14.10 0.43
C LEU A 55 25.28 13.46 1.78
N ALA A 56 24.56 13.85 2.83
CA ALA A 56 24.74 13.33 4.19
C ALA A 56 23.60 12.38 4.62
N GLY A 57 22.45 12.46 3.97
CA GLY A 57 21.32 11.58 4.23
C GLY A 57 20.32 11.60 3.09
N PHE A 58 19.62 10.48 2.94
CA PHE A 58 18.60 10.30 1.92
C PHE A 58 17.38 9.63 2.53
N HIS A 59 16.27 10.35 2.58
CA HIS A 59 14.99 9.82 3.04
C HIS A 59 14.05 9.74 1.84
N PHE A 60 13.52 8.56 1.57
CA PHE A 60 12.69 8.30 0.40
C PHE A 60 11.38 7.62 0.80
N THR A 61 10.27 8.08 0.21
CA THR A 61 9.00 7.38 0.21
C THR A 61 8.53 7.23 -1.23
N GLY A 62 8.22 6.01 -1.65
CA GLY A 62 7.77 5.72 -3.01
C GLY A 62 7.95 4.25 -3.39
N SER A 63 8.05 3.95 -4.70
CA SER A 63 8.14 2.56 -5.16
C SER A 63 9.47 1.90 -4.75
N THR A 64 9.40 0.62 -4.41
CA THR A 64 10.57 -0.21 -4.07
C THR A 64 11.61 -0.21 -5.19
N SER A 65 11.18 -0.27 -6.45
CA SER A 65 12.09 -0.27 -7.62
C SER A 65 12.89 1.04 -7.73
N THR A 66 12.23 2.17 -7.48
CA THR A 66 12.91 3.48 -7.45
C THR A 66 13.90 3.56 -6.30
N PHE A 67 13.51 3.13 -5.10
CA PHE A 67 14.40 3.11 -3.94
C PHE A 67 15.64 2.26 -4.18
N ASN A 68 15.47 1.05 -4.71
CA ASN A 68 16.57 0.16 -5.05
C ASN A 68 17.54 0.79 -6.08
N THR A 69 17.01 1.55 -7.04
CA THR A 69 17.83 2.28 -8.02
C THR A 69 18.65 3.38 -7.35
N LEU A 70 18.03 4.16 -6.49
CA LEU A 70 18.69 5.25 -5.76
C LEU A 70 19.74 4.71 -4.78
N TRP A 71 19.42 3.63 -4.08
CA TRP A 71 20.39 2.97 -3.18
C TRP A 71 21.62 2.47 -3.92
N ARG A 72 21.41 1.83 -5.09
CA ARG A 72 22.53 1.40 -5.94
C ARG A 72 23.40 2.58 -6.36
N GLN A 73 22.80 3.69 -6.82
CA GLN A 73 23.53 4.89 -7.20
C GLN A 73 24.35 5.46 -6.03
N ILE A 74 23.80 5.46 -4.82
CA ILE A 74 24.52 5.90 -3.62
C ILE A 74 25.69 4.93 -3.34
N GLY A 75 25.48 3.62 -3.46
CA GLY A 75 26.51 2.61 -3.27
C GLY A 75 27.69 2.76 -4.26
N GLU A 76 27.37 3.04 -5.51
CA GLU A 76 28.38 3.27 -6.57
C GLU A 76 29.22 4.54 -6.34
N ASN A 77 28.69 5.52 -5.59
CA ASN A 77 29.36 6.79 -5.32
C ASN A 77 30.03 6.89 -3.93
N LEU A 78 30.14 5.80 -3.16
CA LEU A 78 30.62 5.82 -1.76
C LEU A 78 31.96 6.54 -1.59
N GLY A 79 32.91 6.39 -2.51
CA GLY A 79 34.21 7.04 -2.45
C GLY A 79 34.21 8.54 -2.74
N HIS A 80 33.06 9.08 -3.19
CA HIS A 80 32.91 10.50 -3.56
C HIS A 80 32.36 11.37 -2.41
N TYR A 81 31.60 10.78 -1.48
CA TYR A 81 30.95 11.51 -0.41
C TYR A 81 31.91 11.99 0.69
N LYS A 82 31.62 13.13 1.31
CA LYS A 82 32.36 13.61 2.49
C LYS A 82 32.17 12.73 3.71
N SER A 83 31.01 12.07 3.81
CA SER A 83 30.66 11.09 4.86
C SER A 83 29.69 10.07 4.27
N TYR A 84 29.59 8.88 4.86
CA TYR A 84 28.62 7.87 4.42
C TYR A 84 27.19 8.38 4.62
N PRO A 85 26.40 8.52 3.52
CA PRO A 85 25.02 8.96 3.62
C PRO A 85 24.16 7.99 4.44
N LYS A 86 23.35 8.49 5.33
CA LYS A 86 22.29 7.69 5.99
C LYS A 86 21.13 7.52 5.04
N ILE A 87 20.67 6.28 4.85
CA ILE A 87 19.58 5.96 3.92
C ILE A 87 18.40 5.46 4.71
N VAL A 88 17.23 6.07 4.49
CA VAL A 88 15.94 5.64 5.03
C VAL A 88 14.97 5.50 3.86
N GLY A 89 14.30 4.37 3.75
CA GLY A 89 13.34 4.06 2.70
C GLY A 89 12.04 3.54 3.26
N GLU A 90 10.96 4.25 2.99
CA GLU A 90 9.59 3.78 3.12
C GLU A 90 9.09 3.41 1.72
N THR A 91 8.88 2.13 1.46
CA THR A 91 8.61 1.63 0.11
C THR A 91 7.27 0.90 0.02
N GLY A 92 7.11 0.03 -0.96
CA GLY A 92 5.87 -0.71 -1.18
C GLY A 92 5.53 -1.69 -0.08
N GLY A 93 4.27 -2.09 -0.05
CA GLY A 93 3.73 -3.09 0.86
C GLY A 93 2.75 -4.03 0.15
N LYS A 94 2.57 -5.22 0.71
CA LYS A 94 1.52 -6.17 0.33
C LYS A 94 0.85 -6.69 1.59
N ASN A 95 0.19 -5.80 2.30
CA ASN A 95 -0.30 -6.04 3.64
C ASN A 95 -1.47 -7.02 3.63
N PHE A 96 -1.57 -7.78 4.70
CA PHE A 96 -2.55 -8.85 4.81
C PHE A 96 -3.55 -8.61 5.93
N ILE A 97 -4.74 -9.18 5.75
CA ILE A 97 -5.75 -9.41 6.77
C ILE A 97 -5.83 -10.93 6.93
N PHE A 98 -5.59 -11.43 8.14
CA PHE A 98 -5.60 -12.86 8.40
C PHE A 98 -6.62 -13.18 9.50
N ALA A 99 -7.62 -14.00 9.19
CA ALA A 99 -8.64 -14.42 10.14
C ALA A 99 -8.44 -15.87 10.56
N HIS A 100 -8.49 -16.13 11.87
CA HIS A 100 -8.64 -17.47 12.43
C HIS A 100 -10.13 -17.85 12.53
N PRO A 101 -10.54 -19.13 12.54
CA PRO A 101 -11.95 -19.53 12.68
C PRO A 101 -12.68 -18.94 13.89
N SER A 102 -11.98 -18.54 14.94
CA SER A 102 -12.56 -17.86 16.11
C SER A 102 -12.81 -16.36 15.94
N ALA A 103 -12.45 -15.78 14.81
CA ALA A 103 -12.62 -14.34 14.57
C ALA A 103 -14.09 -13.95 14.41
N PRO A 104 -14.52 -12.75 14.84
CA PRO A 104 -15.84 -12.24 14.51
C PRO A 104 -15.90 -11.88 13.03
N ALA A 105 -16.84 -12.45 12.28
CA ALA A 105 -16.97 -12.22 10.84
C ALA A 105 -17.21 -10.74 10.48
N LEU A 106 -18.00 -10.03 11.27
CA LEU A 106 -18.26 -8.59 11.06
C LEU A 106 -16.99 -7.74 11.21
N ASP A 107 -16.14 -8.04 12.19
CA ASP A 107 -14.89 -7.30 12.41
C ASP A 107 -13.93 -7.51 11.24
N VAL A 108 -13.85 -8.75 10.74
CA VAL A 108 -13.05 -9.11 9.56
C VAL A 108 -13.56 -8.41 8.30
N ALA A 109 -14.88 -8.41 8.07
CA ALA A 109 -15.50 -7.72 6.94
C ALA A 109 -15.26 -6.21 7.00
N THR A 110 -15.40 -5.61 8.18
CA THR A 110 -15.11 -4.19 8.40
C THR A 110 -13.65 -3.87 8.10
N ALA A 111 -12.72 -4.71 8.56
CA ALA A 111 -11.30 -4.55 8.29
C ALA A 111 -10.99 -4.67 6.79
N ILE A 112 -11.63 -5.59 6.07
CA ILE A 112 -11.51 -5.71 4.62
C ILE A 112 -11.94 -4.42 3.92
N VAL A 113 -13.15 -3.94 4.20
CA VAL A 113 -13.72 -2.78 3.52
C VAL A 113 -12.93 -1.50 3.85
N ARG A 114 -12.67 -1.26 5.14
CA ARG A 114 -11.92 -0.07 5.57
C ARG A 114 -10.45 -0.15 5.17
N GLY A 115 -9.81 -1.29 5.40
CA GLY A 115 -8.39 -1.48 5.15
C GLY A 115 -8.02 -1.45 3.67
N ALA A 116 -8.90 -1.96 2.78
CA ALA A 116 -8.60 -2.03 1.35
C ALA A 116 -9.07 -0.81 0.55
N PHE A 117 -10.15 -0.13 0.96
CA PHE A 117 -10.82 0.85 0.09
C PHE A 117 -10.73 2.29 0.59
N GLU A 118 -10.41 2.52 1.87
CA GLU A 118 -10.16 3.86 2.37
C GLU A 118 -9.04 4.53 1.58
N TYR A 119 -9.27 5.77 1.15
CA TYR A 119 -8.36 6.50 0.27
C TYR A 119 -8.01 5.73 -1.03
N GLN A 120 -8.98 4.99 -1.57
CA GLN A 120 -8.85 4.18 -2.80
C GLN A 120 -7.72 3.13 -2.73
N GLY A 121 -7.41 2.61 -1.53
CA GLY A 121 -6.30 1.66 -1.35
C GLY A 121 -4.90 2.23 -1.66
N GLN A 122 -4.78 3.55 -1.81
CA GLN A 122 -3.53 4.23 -2.15
C GLN A 122 -2.70 4.56 -0.90
N LYS A 123 -2.48 3.55 -0.07
CA LYS A 123 -1.63 3.61 1.11
C LYS A 123 -0.63 2.45 1.08
N CYS A 124 0.62 2.71 1.44
CA CYS A 124 1.61 1.64 1.62
C CYS A 124 1.16 0.59 2.65
N SER A 125 0.30 0.99 3.60
CA SER A 125 -0.30 0.15 4.66
C SER A 125 -1.70 -0.38 4.33
N ALA A 126 -2.28 -0.13 3.15
CA ALA A 126 -3.61 -0.65 2.80
C ALA A 126 -3.62 -2.18 2.77
N GLY A 127 -4.70 -2.79 3.28
CA GLY A 127 -4.93 -4.23 3.18
C GLY A 127 -5.22 -4.60 1.73
N SER A 128 -4.40 -5.42 1.11
CA SER A 128 -4.53 -5.75 -0.32
C SER A 128 -4.65 -7.25 -0.60
N ARG A 129 -4.50 -8.08 0.44
CA ARG A 129 -4.77 -9.51 0.42
C ARG A 129 -5.39 -9.96 1.75
N ALA A 130 -6.23 -10.98 1.72
CA ALA A 130 -6.81 -11.55 2.93
C ALA A 130 -6.84 -13.07 2.88
N TYR A 131 -6.63 -13.68 4.05
CA TYR A 131 -6.70 -15.12 4.27
C TYR A 131 -7.86 -15.39 5.23
N ILE A 132 -8.90 -16.03 4.72
CA ILE A 132 -10.15 -16.24 5.45
C ILE A 132 -10.45 -17.73 5.58
N PRO A 133 -10.74 -18.26 6.77
CA PRO A 133 -11.09 -19.67 6.93
C PRO A 133 -12.43 -19.99 6.27
N ALA A 134 -12.55 -21.19 5.72
CA ALA A 134 -13.74 -21.62 4.98
C ALA A 134 -15.03 -21.51 5.82
N SER A 135 -14.96 -21.78 7.11
CA SER A 135 -16.10 -21.67 8.03
C SER A 135 -16.66 -20.25 8.19
N LEU A 136 -15.82 -19.22 8.05
CA LEU A 136 -16.23 -17.81 8.18
C LEU A 136 -16.55 -17.16 6.84
N TRP A 137 -16.07 -17.72 5.72
CA TRP A 137 -16.06 -17.02 4.44
C TRP A 137 -17.45 -16.57 4.00
N LYS A 138 -18.45 -17.44 4.13
CA LYS A 138 -19.81 -17.08 3.70
C LYS A 138 -20.31 -15.82 4.42
N GLU A 139 -20.18 -15.77 5.74
CA GLU A 139 -20.67 -14.65 6.55
C GLU A 139 -19.87 -13.37 6.30
N VAL A 140 -18.54 -13.48 6.19
CA VAL A 140 -17.66 -12.35 5.85
C VAL A 140 -18.01 -11.79 4.46
N LYS A 141 -18.22 -12.66 3.46
CA LYS A 141 -18.60 -12.25 2.10
C LYS A 141 -19.93 -11.51 2.08
N ASP A 142 -20.92 -12.01 2.81
CA ASP A 142 -22.24 -11.38 2.90
C ASP A 142 -22.11 -9.97 3.51
N TYR A 143 -21.40 -9.80 4.64
CA TYR A 143 -21.17 -8.47 5.25
C TYR A 143 -20.37 -7.53 4.35
N VAL A 144 -19.35 -8.01 3.67
CA VAL A 144 -18.59 -7.19 2.71
C VAL A 144 -19.50 -6.71 1.58
N GLY A 145 -20.31 -7.59 1.02
CA GLY A 145 -21.26 -7.25 -0.03
C GLY A 145 -22.29 -6.19 0.41
N ASP A 146 -22.81 -6.29 1.63
CA ASP A 146 -23.77 -5.32 2.17
C ASP A 146 -23.10 -3.96 2.41
N MET A 147 -21.88 -3.93 2.99
CA MET A 147 -21.13 -2.68 3.18
C MET A 147 -20.80 -2.00 1.84
N LEU A 148 -20.44 -2.78 0.80
CA LEU A 148 -20.13 -2.23 -0.52
C LEU A 148 -21.32 -1.58 -1.21
N LYS A 149 -22.55 -2.06 -0.96
CA LYS A 149 -23.77 -1.42 -1.50
C LYS A 149 -24.02 -0.03 -0.92
N GLU A 150 -23.52 0.25 0.29
CA GLU A 150 -23.68 1.55 0.95
C GLU A 150 -22.56 2.53 0.59
N ILE A 151 -21.43 2.04 0.05
CA ILE A 151 -20.32 2.88 -0.35
C ILE A 151 -20.68 3.74 -1.56
N LYS A 152 -20.51 5.04 -1.40
CA LYS A 152 -20.64 6.01 -2.49
C LYS A 152 -19.26 6.33 -3.06
N MET A 153 -19.20 6.45 -4.37
CA MET A 153 -18.00 6.86 -5.12
C MET A 153 -18.32 8.14 -5.92
N GLY A 154 -17.43 9.12 -5.84
CA GLY A 154 -17.65 10.39 -6.54
C GLY A 154 -16.64 11.47 -6.21
N ASP A 155 -17.01 12.73 -6.43
CA ASP A 155 -16.15 13.90 -6.24
C ASP A 155 -15.70 14.05 -4.79
N VAL A 156 -14.45 14.47 -4.59
CA VAL A 156 -13.84 14.71 -3.27
C VAL A 156 -14.50 15.86 -2.50
N GLN A 157 -15.22 16.76 -3.16
CA GLN A 157 -15.94 17.86 -2.52
C GLN A 157 -17.19 17.38 -1.78
N ASP A 158 -17.74 16.24 -2.17
CA ASP A 158 -18.85 15.61 -1.47
C ASP A 158 -18.31 14.62 -0.43
N PHE A 159 -18.27 15.03 0.83
CA PHE A 159 -17.78 14.21 1.96
C PHE A 159 -18.66 12.98 2.28
N THR A 160 -19.79 12.80 1.60
CA THR A 160 -20.55 11.55 1.68
C THR A 160 -19.95 10.43 0.81
N ASN A 161 -19.04 10.76 -0.12
CA ASN A 161 -18.33 9.79 -0.92
C ASN A 161 -17.17 9.18 -0.11
N PHE A 162 -17.19 7.88 0.06
CA PHE A 162 -16.12 7.13 0.73
C PHE A 162 -14.94 6.86 -0.21
N VAL A 163 -15.23 6.67 -1.50
CA VAL A 163 -14.24 6.39 -2.56
C VAL A 163 -14.26 7.51 -3.60
N ASN A 164 -13.09 7.97 -4.00
CA ASN A 164 -12.90 9.01 -5.00
C ASN A 164 -12.06 8.49 -6.17
N ALA A 165 -11.61 9.37 -7.08
CA ALA A 165 -10.72 9.00 -8.15
C ALA A 165 -9.33 8.58 -7.63
N VAL A 166 -8.66 7.64 -8.32
CA VAL A 166 -7.24 7.35 -8.08
C VAL A 166 -6.37 8.49 -8.65
N ILE A 167 -5.09 8.50 -8.29
CA ILE A 167 -4.22 9.68 -8.40
C ILE A 167 -3.99 10.17 -9.83
N ASP A 168 -3.89 9.26 -10.80
CA ASP A 168 -3.62 9.59 -12.22
C ASP A 168 -4.04 8.46 -13.16
N GLU A 169 -3.93 8.72 -14.48
CA GLU A 169 -4.27 7.76 -15.53
C GLU A 169 -3.39 6.51 -15.49
N ALA A 170 -2.11 6.67 -15.21
CA ALA A 170 -1.19 5.53 -15.15
C ALA A 170 -1.56 4.57 -14.01
N SER A 171 -1.98 5.10 -12.86
CA SER A 171 -2.49 4.33 -11.74
C SER A 171 -3.80 3.63 -12.09
N PHE A 172 -4.73 4.34 -12.76
CA PHE A 172 -5.98 3.75 -13.23
C PHE A 172 -5.73 2.56 -14.17
N ASP A 173 -4.92 2.77 -15.22
CA ASP A 173 -4.63 1.74 -16.22
C ASP A 173 -3.90 0.54 -15.59
N ASN A 174 -2.98 0.78 -14.66
CA ASN A 174 -2.32 -0.27 -13.91
C ASN A 174 -3.32 -1.09 -13.07
N ILE A 175 -4.17 -0.44 -12.30
CA ILE A 175 -5.18 -1.12 -11.45
C ILE A 175 -6.13 -1.95 -12.30
N MET A 176 -6.66 -1.37 -13.40
CA MET A 176 -7.54 -2.08 -14.33
C MET A 176 -6.86 -3.30 -14.96
N SER A 177 -5.56 -3.24 -15.23
CA SER A 177 -4.82 -4.38 -15.77
C SER A 177 -4.82 -5.59 -14.83
N TYR A 178 -4.77 -5.39 -13.51
CA TYR A 178 -4.88 -6.47 -12.52
C TYR A 178 -6.30 -7.04 -12.42
N ILE A 179 -7.30 -6.15 -12.49
CA ILE A 179 -8.70 -6.55 -12.49
C ILE A 179 -9.03 -7.38 -13.74
N ASP A 180 -8.58 -6.94 -14.91
CA ASP A 180 -8.80 -7.66 -16.17
C ASP A 180 -8.04 -8.98 -16.21
N TYR A 181 -6.83 -9.02 -15.65
CA TYR A 181 -6.10 -10.27 -15.48
C TYR A 181 -6.89 -11.27 -14.62
N ALA A 182 -7.49 -10.82 -13.52
CA ALA A 182 -8.31 -11.68 -12.66
C ALA A 182 -9.58 -12.16 -13.37
N LYS A 183 -10.27 -11.29 -14.14
CA LYS A 183 -11.45 -11.67 -14.93
C LYS A 183 -11.17 -12.74 -15.98
N GLN A 184 -9.95 -12.82 -16.49
CA GLN A 184 -9.54 -13.74 -17.53
C GLN A 184 -8.96 -15.05 -16.99
N SER A 185 -8.65 -15.11 -15.69
CA SER A 185 -8.01 -16.28 -15.08
C SER A 185 -9.03 -17.33 -14.61
N PRO A 186 -8.77 -18.62 -14.85
CA PRO A 186 -9.60 -19.69 -14.29
C PRO A 186 -9.43 -19.85 -12.76
N ASP A 187 -8.36 -19.28 -12.18
CA ASP A 187 -8.02 -19.41 -10.75
C ASP A 187 -8.56 -18.26 -9.91
N ALA A 188 -9.29 -17.31 -10.52
CA ALA A 188 -9.82 -16.15 -9.84
C ALA A 188 -11.24 -15.78 -10.29
N GLU A 189 -12.00 -15.19 -9.37
CA GLU A 189 -13.32 -14.63 -9.61
C GLU A 189 -13.40 -13.21 -9.03
N VAL A 190 -13.90 -12.26 -9.81
CA VAL A 190 -14.23 -10.93 -9.32
C VAL A 190 -15.62 -10.98 -8.69
N LEU A 191 -15.67 -10.92 -7.36
CA LEU A 191 -16.92 -11.07 -6.60
C LEU A 191 -17.73 -9.78 -6.53
N PHE A 192 -17.05 -8.64 -6.40
CA PHE A 192 -17.65 -7.31 -6.28
C PHE A 192 -16.82 -6.29 -7.05
N GLY A 193 -17.46 -5.25 -7.57
CA GLY A 193 -16.80 -4.20 -8.34
C GLY A 193 -16.28 -4.67 -9.70
N GLY A 194 -15.06 -4.31 -10.01
CA GLY A 194 -14.38 -4.76 -11.23
C GLY A 194 -14.49 -3.81 -12.40
N ASN A 195 -15.16 -2.67 -12.25
CA ASN A 195 -15.28 -1.67 -13.31
C ASN A 195 -14.48 -0.41 -12.98
N GLY A 196 -14.14 0.32 -14.04
CA GLY A 196 -13.53 1.64 -13.92
C GLY A 196 -14.06 2.56 -15.00
N ASP A 197 -14.11 3.86 -14.69
CA ASP A 197 -14.51 4.91 -15.62
C ASP A 197 -13.51 6.08 -15.52
N LYS A 198 -12.91 6.43 -16.66
CA LYS A 198 -12.02 7.58 -16.78
C LYS A 198 -12.55 8.71 -17.66
N SER A 199 -13.87 8.70 -17.93
CA SER A 199 -14.49 9.72 -18.78
C SER A 199 -14.57 11.09 -18.10
N VAL A 200 -14.72 11.14 -16.77
CA VAL A 200 -14.80 12.37 -15.97
C VAL A 200 -13.73 12.43 -14.86
N GLY A 201 -13.08 11.31 -14.58
CA GLY A 201 -12.05 11.14 -13.54
C GLY A 201 -11.62 9.70 -13.49
N TYR A 202 -10.52 9.41 -12.84
CA TYR A 202 -9.93 8.07 -12.78
C TYR A 202 -10.60 7.22 -11.69
N PHE A 203 -11.88 6.89 -11.87
CA PHE A 203 -12.68 6.17 -10.89
C PHE A 203 -12.57 4.66 -11.10
N VAL A 204 -12.19 3.93 -10.03
CA VAL A 204 -12.16 2.47 -10.00
C VAL A 204 -13.07 2.01 -8.86
N GLU A 205 -13.99 1.11 -9.16
CA GLU A 205 -14.87 0.52 -8.15
C GLU A 205 -14.07 -0.27 -7.10
N PRO A 206 -14.46 -0.20 -5.81
CA PRO A 206 -13.98 -1.13 -4.79
C PRO A 206 -14.14 -2.57 -5.27
N THR A 207 -13.01 -3.26 -5.47
CA THR A 207 -12.99 -4.55 -6.13
C THR A 207 -12.49 -5.65 -5.19
N VAL A 208 -13.30 -6.70 -5.06
CA VAL A 208 -12.95 -7.91 -4.30
C VAL A 208 -12.77 -9.07 -5.26
N ILE A 209 -11.59 -9.64 -5.26
CA ILE A 209 -11.23 -10.82 -6.05
C ILE A 209 -11.12 -12.01 -5.08
N GLN A 210 -11.70 -13.15 -5.41
CA GLN A 210 -11.42 -14.42 -4.74
C GLN A 210 -10.52 -15.26 -5.63
N THR A 211 -9.50 -15.90 -5.05
CA THR A 211 -8.61 -16.80 -5.79
C THR A 211 -8.49 -18.16 -5.10
N THR A 212 -8.25 -19.18 -5.90
CA THR A 212 -7.88 -20.53 -5.45
C THR A 212 -6.37 -20.73 -5.40
N ASP A 213 -5.59 -19.85 -6.05
CA ASP A 213 -4.14 -19.84 -6.04
C ASP A 213 -3.59 -18.82 -5.01
N PRO A 214 -2.98 -19.26 -3.91
CA PRO A 214 -2.42 -18.34 -2.91
C PRO A 214 -1.23 -17.52 -3.45
N MET A 215 -0.65 -17.92 -4.58
CA MET A 215 0.42 -17.19 -5.26
C MET A 215 -0.09 -16.38 -6.47
N PHE A 216 -1.39 -16.19 -6.56
CA PHE A 216 -2.00 -15.41 -7.63
C PHE A 216 -1.37 -14.01 -7.72
N LYS A 217 -1.23 -13.49 -8.94
CA LYS A 217 -0.52 -12.22 -9.19
C LYS A 217 -0.95 -11.09 -8.24
N SER A 218 -2.26 -10.93 -8.02
CA SER A 218 -2.80 -9.90 -7.13
C SER A 218 -2.66 -10.20 -5.63
N MET A 219 -2.24 -11.43 -5.24
CA MET A 219 -1.81 -11.78 -3.88
C MET A 219 -0.34 -11.40 -3.62
N VAL A 220 0.48 -11.38 -4.66
CA VAL A 220 1.95 -11.21 -4.56
C VAL A 220 2.38 -9.77 -4.78
N GLU A 221 1.85 -9.11 -5.82
CA GLU A 221 2.31 -7.80 -6.28
C GLU A 221 1.50 -6.65 -5.67
N GLU A 222 2.16 -5.52 -5.44
CA GLU A 222 1.52 -4.28 -4.98
C GLU A 222 0.74 -3.63 -6.13
N ILE A 223 -0.58 -3.42 -5.93
CA ILE A 223 -1.45 -2.79 -6.92
C ILE A 223 -1.57 -1.28 -6.68
N PHE A 224 -1.63 -0.87 -5.44
CA PHE A 224 -1.81 0.49 -4.96
C PHE A 224 -3.14 1.13 -5.42
N GLY A 225 -4.21 0.35 -5.30
CA GLY A 225 -5.56 0.72 -5.73
C GLY A 225 -6.64 0.04 -4.89
N PRO A 226 -7.94 0.34 -5.14
CA PRO A 226 -9.05 -0.20 -4.37
C PRO A 226 -9.37 -1.66 -4.74
N VAL A 227 -8.37 -2.53 -4.59
CA VAL A 227 -8.46 -3.96 -4.93
C VAL A 227 -7.91 -4.80 -3.80
N ILE A 228 -8.71 -5.75 -3.33
CA ILE A 228 -8.27 -6.78 -2.38
C ILE A 228 -8.50 -8.16 -2.96
N THR A 229 -7.56 -9.07 -2.72
CA THR A 229 -7.67 -10.46 -3.13
C THR A 229 -7.82 -11.37 -1.91
N ILE A 230 -8.82 -12.23 -1.94
CA ILE A 230 -9.18 -13.15 -0.87
C ILE A 230 -8.73 -14.56 -1.23
N TYR A 231 -7.99 -15.18 -0.34
CA TYR A 231 -7.70 -16.60 -0.38
C TYR A 231 -8.46 -17.30 0.76
N VAL A 232 -9.33 -18.24 0.41
CA VAL A 232 -10.11 -19.02 1.38
C VAL A 232 -9.35 -20.30 1.69
N TYR A 233 -9.01 -20.51 2.97
CA TYR A 233 -8.24 -21.66 3.40
C TYR A 233 -9.07 -22.62 4.26
N ASP A 234 -8.68 -23.89 4.30
CA ASP A 234 -9.26 -24.92 5.16
C ASP A 234 -8.94 -24.61 6.63
N ASP A 235 -9.96 -24.59 7.49
CA ASP A 235 -9.85 -24.28 8.92
C ASP A 235 -8.77 -25.10 9.64
N ALA A 236 -8.56 -26.35 9.23
CA ALA A 236 -7.53 -27.23 9.79
C ALA A 236 -6.10 -26.81 9.40
N LYS A 237 -5.93 -25.91 8.41
CA LYS A 237 -4.65 -25.49 7.85
C LYS A 237 -4.20 -24.11 8.31
N TYR A 238 -4.64 -23.67 9.50
CA TYR A 238 -4.31 -22.35 10.01
C TYR A 238 -2.80 -22.09 10.07
N GLU A 239 -2.01 -22.98 10.67
CA GLU A 239 -0.57 -22.82 10.83
C GLU A 239 0.17 -22.83 9.50
N GLU A 240 -0.18 -23.79 8.61
CA GLU A 240 0.38 -23.87 7.25
C GLU A 240 0.08 -22.58 6.45
N THR A 241 -1.12 -22.03 6.65
CA THR A 241 -1.53 -20.81 5.94
C THR A 241 -0.84 -19.56 6.49
N LEU A 242 -0.49 -19.51 7.78
CA LEU A 242 0.36 -18.45 8.33
C LEU A 242 1.74 -18.42 7.67
N GLU A 243 2.39 -19.60 7.54
CA GLU A 243 3.67 -19.72 6.84
C GLU A 243 3.55 -19.37 5.36
N LEU A 244 2.43 -19.75 4.73
CA LEU A 244 2.13 -19.37 3.36
C LEU A 244 1.99 -17.86 3.20
N CYS A 245 1.24 -17.20 4.09
CA CYS A 245 1.07 -15.75 4.10
C CYS A 245 2.40 -15.01 4.17
N ASP A 246 3.33 -15.49 5.00
CA ASP A 246 4.66 -14.91 5.14
C ASP A 246 5.50 -15.01 3.86
N ARG A 247 5.35 -16.11 3.11
CA ARG A 247 6.10 -16.38 1.87
C ARG A 247 5.46 -15.86 0.59
N THR A 248 4.18 -15.48 0.62
CA THR A 248 3.43 -15.14 -0.60
C THR A 248 3.98 -13.89 -1.29
N SER A 249 4.54 -12.94 -0.56
CA SER A 249 4.99 -11.68 -1.13
C SER A 249 6.36 -11.28 -0.58
N PRO A 250 7.22 -10.64 -1.38
CA PRO A 250 8.51 -10.12 -0.92
C PRO A 250 8.37 -8.83 -0.10
N TYR A 251 7.17 -8.25 -0.01
CA TYR A 251 6.91 -7.05 0.76
C TYR A 251 6.61 -7.39 2.21
N GLY A 252 7.15 -6.61 3.15
CA GLY A 252 6.91 -6.75 4.57
C GLY A 252 6.77 -5.39 5.24
N LEU A 253 5.56 -4.84 5.31
CA LEU A 253 5.31 -3.56 5.97
C LEU A 253 4.35 -3.73 7.15
N THR A 254 3.13 -4.24 6.93
CA THR A 254 2.15 -4.41 8.01
C THR A 254 1.17 -5.55 7.70
N GLY A 255 0.44 -5.98 8.72
CA GLY A 255 -0.62 -6.95 8.62
C GLY A 255 -1.52 -6.93 9.86
N SER A 256 -2.65 -7.58 9.78
CA SER A 256 -3.58 -7.73 10.90
C SER A 256 -4.04 -9.16 11.08
N ILE A 257 -4.10 -9.61 12.34
CA ILE A 257 -4.58 -10.94 12.73
C ILE A 257 -5.89 -10.78 13.50
N PHE A 258 -6.93 -11.49 13.07
CA PHE A 258 -8.22 -11.54 13.72
C PHE A 258 -8.43 -12.92 14.36
N ALA A 259 -8.44 -13.00 15.68
CA ALA A 259 -8.70 -14.21 16.45
C ALA A 259 -9.23 -13.86 17.84
N ARG A 260 -10.03 -14.76 18.43
CA ARG A 260 -10.39 -14.75 19.86
C ARG A 260 -9.66 -15.82 20.63
N ASP A 261 -9.12 -16.83 19.95
CA ASP A 261 -8.33 -17.90 20.52
C ASP A 261 -6.92 -17.39 20.82
N ARG A 262 -6.50 -17.49 22.08
CA ARG A 262 -5.17 -17.05 22.53
C ARG A 262 -4.04 -17.86 21.93
N TYR A 263 -4.23 -19.18 21.77
CA TYR A 263 -3.22 -20.00 21.13
C TYR A 263 -2.97 -19.57 19.68
N ALA A 264 -4.05 -19.29 18.93
CA ALA A 264 -3.95 -18.79 17.56
C ALA A 264 -3.23 -17.44 17.49
N ILE A 265 -3.49 -16.53 18.44
CA ILE A 265 -2.82 -15.23 18.51
C ILE A 265 -1.32 -15.42 18.80
N ASP A 266 -0.97 -16.20 19.83
CA ASP A 266 0.42 -16.46 20.19
C ASP A 266 1.17 -17.18 19.06
N LYS A 267 0.52 -18.11 18.37
CA LYS A 267 1.09 -18.79 17.22
C LYS A 267 1.36 -17.83 16.06
N ALA A 268 0.40 -16.98 15.69
CA ALA A 268 0.57 -15.98 14.65
C ALA A 268 1.71 -15.00 14.96
N PHE A 269 1.76 -14.53 16.22
CA PHE A 269 2.80 -13.60 16.69
C PHE A 269 4.21 -14.19 16.56
N ASN A 270 4.35 -15.49 16.84
CA ASN A 270 5.65 -16.17 16.79
C ASN A 270 6.02 -16.71 15.39
N THR A 271 5.08 -16.77 14.45
CA THR A 271 5.32 -17.28 13.09
C THR A 271 5.53 -16.16 12.09
N CYS A 272 4.81 -15.06 12.23
CA CYS A 272 4.87 -13.95 11.27
C CYS A 272 6.15 -13.12 11.45
N LEU A 273 6.95 -13.00 10.39
CA LEU A 273 8.21 -12.24 10.41
C LEU A 273 8.00 -10.71 10.27
N LEU A 274 6.79 -10.26 9.95
CA LEU A 274 6.49 -8.82 9.79
C LEU A 274 6.56 -8.01 11.08
N TYR A 275 6.52 -8.65 12.25
CA TYR A 275 6.65 -7.96 13.53
C TYR A 275 8.01 -7.26 13.73
N THR A 276 8.99 -7.56 12.90
CA THR A 276 10.31 -6.91 12.91
C THR A 276 10.31 -5.56 12.19
N SER A 277 9.21 -5.19 11.52
CA SER A 277 9.06 -3.87 10.94
C SER A 277 8.86 -2.84 12.07
N PRO A 278 9.69 -1.79 12.16
CA PRO A 278 9.59 -0.76 13.19
C PRO A 278 8.52 0.29 12.80
N SER A 279 7.33 -0.14 12.43
CA SER A 279 6.21 0.77 12.13
C SER A 279 5.39 1.10 13.37
#